data_e34c8df29db386d0fedf2522ef59efd8
#
_entry.id   e34c8df29db386d0fedf2522ef59efd8
#
_cell.length_a   1.000
_cell.length_b   1.000
_cell.length_c   1.000
_cell.angle_alpha   90.00
_cell.angle_beta   90.00
_cell.angle_gamma   90.00
#
_symmetry.space_group_name_H-M   'P 1'
#
loop_
_entity.id
_entity.type
_entity.pdbx_description
1 polymer ?
#
loop_
_entity_poly.entity_id
_entity_poly.type
_entity_poly.pdbx_seq_one_letter_code
_entity_poly.pdbx_strand_id
1 'polypeptide(L)'
;MASRRQQDDSERNRRPRREPHSAATKSRGARRRRPHVGPAARLLGDRGQETLARLRVAVVGLGGVGSILVEELARLGVGDLVLIDNETVDATNLPRLLAAERSDIGSPKTDVAARNATRANPQIRLTTVPRRVEDPEALRELVLCDWIFLAADSHSARHWVNAAVHEFLMPATQVGVKILVSPDGDVGQIHTATRLLVPGIGCMWCNGLIDPPNSPSKCTPRPNANRPGTSPAYPHPA
;
A
#
# COMPACT_ATOMS: atom_id res chain seq x y z
N MET A 1 -12.81 -2.46 -75.58
CA MET A 1 -13.28 -1.53 -74.51
C MET A 1 -13.30 -2.25 -73.17
N ALA A 2 -12.20 -2.33 -72.55
CA ALA A 2 -12.08 -2.79 -71.13
C ALA A 2 -10.67 -2.47 -70.64
N SER A 3 -10.42 -1.25 -70.18
CA SER A 3 -9.17 -0.88 -69.55
C SER A 3 -9.31 0.50 -68.93
N ARG A 4 -9.89 0.58 -67.72
CA ARG A 4 -9.91 1.78 -66.86
C ARG A 4 -10.68 1.53 -65.56
N ARG A 5 -10.34 0.52 -64.78
CA ARG A 5 -10.83 0.39 -63.39
C ARG A 5 -9.84 -0.38 -62.50
N GLN A 6 -8.58 -0.02 -62.50
CA GLN A 6 -7.60 -0.66 -61.61
C GLN A 6 -6.49 0.31 -61.16
N GLN A 7 -6.84 1.54 -60.86
CA GLN A 7 -5.84 2.54 -60.42
C GLN A 7 -6.37 3.51 -59.36
N ASP A 8 -7.27 3.10 -58.48
CA ASP A 8 -7.80 4.06 -57.48
C ASP A 8 -7.92 3.52 -56.04
N ASP A 9 -7.34 2.38 -55.70
CA ASP A 9 -7.43 1.80 -54.36
C ASP A 9 -6.11 1.80 -53.54
N SER A 10 -5.04 2.41 -54.05
CA SER A 10 -3.75 2.44 -53.33
C SER A 10 -3.47 3.70 -52.50
N GLU A 11 -4.36 4.69 -52.52
CA GLU A 11 -4.12 5.97 -51.78
C GLU A 11 -4.93 6.17 -50.51
N ARG A 12 -5.80 5.27 -50.09
CA ARG A 12 -6.66 5.46 -48.93
C ARG A 12 -6.13 4.87 -47.60
N ASN A 13 -4.92 4.38 -47.53
CA ASN A 13 -4.40 3.77 -46.30
C ASN A 13 -3.07 4.37 -45.86
N ARG A 14 -2.87 5.68 -46.00
CA ARG A 14 -1.76 6.38 -45.34
C ARG A 14 -2.26 6.95 -44.01
N ARG A 15 -2.01 6.24 -42.91
CA ARG A 15 -2.12 6.79 -41.55
C ARG A 15 -1.17 8.00 -41.44
N PRO A 16 -1.64 9.14 -40.89
CA PRO A 16 -0.76 10.28 -40.66
C PRO A 16 0.36 9.88 -39.70
N ARG A 17 1.59 10.08 -40.10
CA ARG A 17 2.75 9.98 -39.21
C ARG A 17 2.58 11.02 -38.11
N ARG A 18 2.47 10.57 -36.86
CA ARG A 18 2.57 11.46 -35.70
C ARG A 18 3.99 11.99 -35.65
N GLU A 19 4.16 13.27 -35.89
CA GLU A 19 5.39 13.99 -35.58
C GLU A 19 5.57 13.97 -34.06
N PRO A 20 6.80 13.74 -33.55
CA PRO A 20 7.07 13.88 -32.14
C PRO A 20 7.01 15.35 -31.76
N HIS A 21 5.99 15.78 -31.04
CA HIS A 21 5.97 17.08 -30.40
C HIS A 21 7.13 17.17 -29.42
N SER A 22 8.21 17.76 -29.87
CA SER A 22 9.30 18.25 -29.03
C SER A 22 8.77 19.43 -28.19
N ALA A 23 8.06 19.12 -27.11
CA ALA A 23 7.86 20.08 -26.05
C ALA A 23 9.10 20.04 -25.14
N ALA A 24 10.09 20.86 -25.46
CA ALA A 24 11.16 21.17 -24.53
C ALA A 24 10.56 21.90 -23.32
N THR A 25 10.04 21.12 -22.39
CA THR A 25 9.70 21.62 -21.06
C THR A 25 11.02 21.92 -20.35
N LYS A 26 11.38 23.21 -20.30
CA LYS A 26 12.45 23.71 -19.43
C LYS A 26 12.16 23.17 -18.02
N SER A 27 12.87 22.13 -17.61
CA SER A 27 12.92 21.65 -16.24
C SER A 27 13.39 22.82 -15.38
N ARG A 28 12.46 23.45 -14.66
CA ARG A 28 12.81 24.28 -13.50
C ARG A 28 13.67 23.39 -12.63
N GLY A 29 14.93 23.78 -12.47
CA GLY A 29 15.93 23.05 -11.68
C GLY A 29 15.34 22.71 -10.32
N ALA A 30 14.93 21.46 -10.15
CA ALA A 30 14.56 20.93 -8.86
C ALA A 30 15.81 21.09 -8.00
N ARG A 31 15.79 22.02 -7.03
CA ARG A 31 16.79 22.11 -5.98
C ARG A 31 16.96 20.68 -5.47
N ARG A 32 18.13 20.08 -5.69
CA ARG A 32 18.50 18.79 -5.10
C ARG A 32 18.30 18.97 -3.60
N ARG A 33 17.18 18.45 -3.09
CA ARG A 33 16.95 18.36 -1.65
C ARG A 33 18.03 17.44 -1.13
N ARG A 34 18.89 17.94 -0.25
CA ARG A 34 19.85 17.08 0.46
C ARG A 34 19.05 16.02 1.19
N PRO A 35 19.34 14.73 0.99
CA PRO A 35 18.65 13.68 1.75
C PRO A 35 18.85 13.97 3.23
N HIS A 36 17.82 13.69 4.03
CA HIS A 36 17.91 13.78 5.47
C HIS A 36 18.98 12.78 5.93
N VAL A 37 20.16 13.27 6.32
CA VAL A 37 21.28 12.44 6.75
C VAL A 37 20.96 11.92 8.16
N GLY A 38 20.07 10.92 8.23
CA GLY A 38 19.71 10.24 9.46
C GLY A 38 20.54 8.96 9.66
N PRO A 39 20.35 8.25 10.78
CA PRO A 39 20.99 6.94 11.04
C PRO A 39 20.74 5.92 9.95
N ALA A 40 19.63 6.01 9.22
CA ALA A 40 19.29 5.15 8.09
C ALA A 40 20.29 5.26 6.92
N ALA A 41 20.91 6.43 6.71
CA ALA A 41 21.93 6.60 5.69
C ALA A 41 23.19 5.77 5.98
N ARG A 42 23.48 5.46 7.23
CA ARG A 42 24.59 4.57 7.62
C ARG A 42 24.32 3.11 7.25
N LEU A 43 23.05 2.70 7.27
CA LEU A 43 22.63 1.34 6.96
C LEU A 43 22.43 1.14 5.45
N LEU A 44 21.80 2.09 4.77
CA LEU A 44 21.35 1.98 3.39
C LEU A 44 22.28 2.68 2.39
N GLY A 45 23.23 3.48 2.87
CA GLY A 45 24.05 4.36 2.04
C GLY A 45 23.25 5.48 1.37
N ASP A 46 23.96 6.41 0.70
CA ASP A 46 23.34 7.57 0.08
C ASP A 46 22.33 7.19 -1.01
N ARG A 47 22.65 6.19 -1.83
CA ARG A 47 21.76 5.72 -2.89
C ARG A 47 20.47 5.09 -2.34
N GLY A 48 20.57 4.32 -1.27
CA GLY A 48 19.41 3.75 -0.60
C GLY A 48 18.51 4.82 -0.03
N GLN A 49 19.10 5.83 0.61
CA GLN A 49 18.36 6.98 1.14
C GLN A 49 17.69 7.82 0.05
N GLU A 50 18.38 8.04 -1.08
CA GLU A 50 17.80 8.70 -2.25
C GLU A 50 16.64 7.90 -2.86
N THR A 51 16.70 6.58 -2.81
CA THR A 51 15.61 5.71 -3.24
C THR A 51 14.41 5.85 -2.34
N LEU A 52 14.57 5.74 -1.02
CA LEU A 52 13.49 5.94 -0.05
C LEU A 52 12.83 7.31 -0.20
N ALA A 53 13.61 8.36 -0.40
CA ALA A 53 13.09 9.71 -0.58
C ALA A 53 12.25 9.91 -1.86
N ARG A 54 12.28 8.96 -2.78
CA ARG A 54 11.46 8.96 -4.01
C ARG A 54 10.24 8.10 -3.93
N LEU A 55 10.23 7.12 -3.01
CA LEU A 55 9.10 6.21 -2.86
C LEU A 55 7.84 6.94 -2.41
N ARG A 56 6.73 6.50 -2.98
CA ARG A 56 5.39 6.80 -2.53
C ARG A 56 4.79 5.53 -1.91
N VAL A 57 4.49 5.58 -0.62
CA VAL A 57 4.08 4.42 0.16
C VAL A 57 2.71 4.65 0.77
N ALA A 58 1.79 3.71 0.56
CA ALA A 58 0.48 3.74 1.21
C ALA A 58 0.52 2.99 2.55
N VAL A 59 -0.16 3.55 3.55
CA VAL A 59 -0.48 2.85 4.81
C VAL A 59 -2.00 2.79 4.93
N VAL A 60 -2.54 1.58 4.86
CA VAL A 60 -3.97 1.29 4.95
C VAL A 60 -4.29 0.76 6.35
N GLY A 61 -5.09 1.49 7.10
CA GLY A 61 -5.36 1.24 8.51
C GLY A 61 -4.35 1.94 9.42
N LEU A 62 -4.83 2.94 10.18
CA LEU A 62 -4.01 3.81 11.04
C LEU A 62 -4.29 3.57 12.53
N GLY A 63 -4.61 2.33 12.88
CA GLY A 63 -4.68 1.87 14.26
C GLY A 63 -3.31 1.77 14.94
N GLY A 64 -3.19 0.95 15.99
CA GLY A 64 -1.96 0.81 16.76
C GLY A 64 -0.73 0.50 15.90
N VAL A 65 -0.83 -0.49 14.99
CA VAL A 65 0.28 -0.88 14.11
C VAL A 65 0.53 0.18 13.03
N GLY A 66 -0.54 0.66 12.38
CA GLY A 66 -0.40 1.63 11.27
C GLY A 66 0.18 2.96 11.71
N SER A 67 -0.20 3.46 12.90
CA SER A 67 0.35 4.71 13.44
C SER A 67 1.87 4.63 13.69
N ILE A 68 2.36 3.49 14.17
CA ILE A 68 3.79 3.22 14.34
C ILE A 68 4.49 3.17 12.98
N LEU A 69 3.92 2.43 12.00
CA LEU A 69 4.48 2.35 10.66
C LEU A 69 4.65 3.71 10.00
N VAL A 70 3.65 4.59 10.14
CA VAL A 70 3.72 5.95 9.59
C VAL A 70 4.89 6.73 10.16
N GLU A 71 5.10 6.71 11.47
CA GLU A 71 6.23 7.40 12.09
C GLU A 71 7.57 6.82 11.65
N GLU A 72 7.69 5.49 11.65
CA GLU A 72 8.95 4.83 11.27
C GLU A 72 9.30 5.08 9.79
N LEU A 73 8.32 5.02 8.87
CA LEU A 73 8.54 5.33 7.47
C LEU A 73 8.96 6.80 7.26
N ALA A 74 8.35 7.72 8.00
CA ALA A 74 8.74 9.13 7.98
C ALA A 74 10.16 9.33 8.48
N ARG A 75 10.56 8.68 9.59
CA ARG A 75 11.93 8.73 10.15
C ARG A 75 12.95 8.08 9.23
N LEU A 76 12.60 6.99 8.53
CA LEU A 76 13.45 6.35 7.54
C LEU A 76 13.70 7.23 6.32
N GLY A 77 12.87 8.26 6.10
CA GLY A 77 13.04 9.21 5.01
C GLY A 77 12.29 8.83 3.73
N VAL A 78 11.20 8.07 3.86
CA VAL A 78 10.23 7.91 2.76
C VAL A 78 9.72 9.27 2.35
N GLY A 79 9.70 9.55 1.05
CA GLY A 79 9.43 10.91 0.57
C GLY A 79 7.95 11.27 0.43
N ASP A 80 7.07 10.26 0.31
CA ASP A 80 5.64 10.46 0.09
C ASP A 80 4.83 9.36 0.79
N LEU A 81 3.89 9.72 1.67
CA LEU A 81 3.00 8.78 2.31
C LEU A 81 1.55 9.09 1.96
N VAL A 82 0.81 8.03 1.61
CA VAL A 82 -0.64 8.03 1.46
C VAL A 82 -1.25 7.33 2.67
N LEU A 83 -2.05 8.06 3.44
CA LEU A 83 -2.62 7.63 4.71
C LEU A 83 -4.11 7.37 4.52
N ILE A 84 -4.52 6.10 4.59
CA ILE A 84 -5.91 5.67 4.31
C ILE A 84 -6.51 5.06 5.56
N ASP A 85 -7.52 5.71 6.13
CA ASP A 85 -8.33 5.20 7.25
C ASP A 85 -9.64 5.98 7.31
N ASN A 86 -10.76 5.32 7.52
CA ASN A 86 -12.08 5.96 7.61
C ASN A 86 -12.53 6.28 9.04
N GLU A 87 -11.73 5.91 10.03
CA GLU A 87 -12.13 6.05 11.43
C GLU A 87 -11.64 7.38 12.04
N THR A 88 -12.38 7.81 13.05
CA THR A 88 -11.97 8.88 13.94
C THR A 88 -11.31 8.31 15.20
N VAL A 89 -10.58 9.15 15.89
CA VAL A 89 -9.98 8.81 17.19
C VAL A 89 -11.07 8.67 18.24
N ASP A 90 -11.08 7.55 18.93
CA ASP A 90 -11.92 7.27 20.06
C ASP A 90 -11.09 7.17 21.35
N ALA A 91 -11.69 7.42 22.51
CA ALA A 91 -11.00 7.33 23.79
C ALA A 91 -10.36 5.96 24.04
N THR A 92 -10.96 4.88 23.54
CA THR A 92 -10.42 3.51 23.62
C THR A 92 -9.21 3.28 22.72
N ASN A 93 -8.96 4.18 21.77
CA ASN A 93 -7.81 4.11 20.87
C ASN A 93 -6.55 4.73 21.47
N LEU A 94 -6.69 5.72 22.37
CA LEU A 94 -5.57 6.49 22.90
C LEU A 94 -4.42 5.64 23.45
N PRO A 95 -4.63 4.51 24.17
CA PRO A 95 -3.53 3.73 24.70
C PRO A 95 -2.63 3.06 23.64
N ARG A 96 -3.13 2.91 22.38
CA ARG A 96 -2.42 2.21 21.33
C ARG A 96 -2.17 3.04 20.06
N LEU A 97 -2.76 4.23 19.97
CA LEU A 97 -2.60 5.11 18.81
C LEU A 97 -1.42 6.05 19.05
N LEU A 98 -0.35 5.84 18.32
CA LEU A 98 0.88 6.60 18.50
C LEU A 98 0.64 8.12 18.31
N ALA A 99 1.13 8.91 19.25
CA ALA A 99 1.02 10.38 19.25
C ALA A 99 -0.40 10.96 19.26
N ALA A 100 -1.41 10.13 19.60
CA ALA A 100 -2.76 10.64 19.83
C ALA A 100 -2.88 11.21 21.25
N GLU A 101 -3.58 12.33 21.35
CA GLU A 101 -3.86 13.02 22.60
C GLU A 101 -5.38 13.05 22.88
N ARG A 102 -5.78 13.38 24.10
CA ARG A 102 -7.21 13.50 24.45
C ARG A 102 -7.94 14.54 23.61
N SER A 103 -7.24 15.58 23.19
CA SER A 103 -7.75 16.63 22.30
C SER A 103 -8.05 16.15 20.88
N ASP A 104 -7.52 14.98 20.49
CA ASP A 104 -7.72 14.40 19.16
C ASP A 104 -9.01 13.57 19.05
N ILE A 105 -9.70 13.31 20.17
CA ILE A 105 -10.94 12.53 20.15
C ILE A 105 -11.96 13.19 19.22
N GLY A 106 -12.47 12.40 18.26
CA GLY A 106 -13.37 12.84 17.19
C GLY A 106 -12.66 13.30 15.92
N SER A 107 -11.34 13.55 15.94
CA SER A 107 -10.58 13.88 14.74
C SER A 107 -10.32 12.63 13.87
N PRO A 108 -10.21 12.76 12.54
CA PRO A 108 -9.81 11.66 11.68
C PRO A 108 -8.45 11.09 12.10
N LYS A 109 -8.30 9.76 12.11
CA LYS A 109 -7.01 9.12 12.40
C LYS A 109 -5.93 9.53 11.41
N THR A 110 -6.32 9.82 10.16
CA THR A 110 -5.44 10.34 9.12
C THR A 110 -4.77 11.64 9.51
N ASP A 111 -5.47 12.54 10.18
CA ASP A 111 -4.94 13.86 10.56
C ASP A 111 -3.91 13.75 11.69
N VAL A 112 -4.19 12.88 12.67
CA VAL A 112 -3.25 12.59 13.76
C VAL A 112 -1.98 11.94 13.21
N ALA A 113 -2.12 10.96 12.32
CA ALA A 113 -1.00 10.29 11.68
C ALA A 113 -0.17 11.26 10.81
N ALA A 114 -0.83 12.15 10.06
CA ALA A 114 -0.17 13.17 9.24
C ALA A 114 0.61 14.18 10.08
N ARG A 115 0.02 14.65 11.18
CA ARG A 115 0.71 15.52 12.14
C ARG A 115 1.97 14.85 12.71
N ASN A 116 1.86 13.58 13.08
CA ASN A 116 2.97 12.81 13.61
C ASN A 116 4.07 12.59 12.58
N ALA A 117 3.72 12.20 11.35
CA ALA A 117 4.67 12.05 10.24
C ALA A 117 5.41 13.36 9.94
N THR A 118 4.70 14.49 9.94
CA THR A 118 5.31 15.83 9.73
C THR A 118 6.28 16.19 10.85
N ARG A 119 5.98 15.84 12.09
CA ARG A 119 6.91 16.04 13.21
C ARG A 119 8.17 15.20 13.06
N ALA A 120 8.02 13.95 12.61
CA ALA A 120 9.14 13.03 12.39
C ALA A 120 10.00 13.44 11.19
N ASN A 121 9.38 13.92 10.12
CA ASN A 121 10.03 14.36 8.89
C ASN A 121 9.30 15.58 8.28
N PRO A 122 9.76 16.81 8.56
CA PRO A 122 9.11 18.02 8.02
C PRO A 122 9.13 18.16 6.50
N GLN A 123 9.89 17.34 5.79
CA GLN A 123 9.99 17.38 4.33
C GLN A 123 9.11 16.34 3.63
N ILE A 124 8.42 15.48 4.40
CA ILE A 124 7.58 14.42 3.85
C ILE A 124 6.37 15.02 3.11
N ARG A 125 6.00 14.42 2.00
CA ARG A 125 4.73 14.71 1.35
C ARG A 125 3.67 13.75 1.90
N LEU A 126 2.48 14.29 2.15
CA LEU A 126 1.39 13.52 2.72
C LEU A 126 0.13 13.70 1.89
N THR A 127 -0.55 12.60 1.65
CA THR A 127 -1.92 12.56 1.12
C THR A 127 -2.78 11.84 2.16
N THR A 128 -3.73 12.54 2.74
CA THR A 128 -4.68 11.95 3.70
C THR A 128 -5.98 11.61 2.99
N VAL A 129 -6.45 10.38 3.17
CA VAL A 129 -7.71 9.88 2.63
C VAL A 129 -8.54 9.33 3.77
N PRO A 130 -9.40 10.17 4.41
CA PRO A 130 -10.25 9.77 5.53
C PRO A 130 -11.47 8.97 5.02
N ARG A 131 -11.21 7.88 4.32
CA ARG A 131 -12.19 7.02 3.68
C ARG A 131 -11.80 5.56 3.79
N ARG A 132 -12.75 4.68 3.48
CA ARG A 132 -12.47 3.25 3.33
C ARG A 132 -11.60 3.00 2.10
N VAL A 133 -10.78 1.96 2.14
CA VAL A 133 -9.88 1.63 1.01
C VAL A 133 -10.64 1.23 -0.26
N GLU A 134 -11.88 0.74 -0.12
CA GLU A 134 -12.77 0.42 -1.25
C GLU A 134 -13.34 1.64 -1.98
N ASP A 135 -13.26 2.83 -1.40
CA ASP A 135 -13.72 4.04 -2.04
C ASP A 135 -12.88 4.38 -3.28
N PRO A 136 -13.51 4.84 -4.38
CA PRO A 136 -12.78 5.15 -5.62
C PRO A 136 -11.66 6.19 -5.44
N GLU A 137 -11.79 7.10 -4.49
CA GLU A 137 -10.76 8.09 -4.18
C GLU A 137 -9.53 7.40 -3.56
N ALA A 138 -9.75 6.52 -2.57
CA ALA A 138 -8.70 5.76 -1.93
C ALA A 138 -7.98 4.82 -2.91
N LEU A 139 -8.74 4.13 -3.77
CA LEU A 139 -8.17 3.24 -4.78
C LEU A 139 -7.31 3.99 -5.81
N ARG A 140 -7.73 5.20 -6.24
CA ARG A 140 -6.94 6.03 -7.15
C ARG A 140 -5.59 6.41 -6.54
N GLU A 141 -5.57 6.79 -5.27
CA GLU A 141 -4.33 7.12 -4.57
C GLU A 141 -3.46 5.88 -4.34
N LEU A 142 -4.09 4.75 -4.03
CA LEU A 142 -3.43 3.48 -3.75
C LEU A 142 -2.63 2.99 -4.96
N VAL A 143 -3.22 3.01 -6.16
CA VAL A 143 -2.58 2.50 -7.38
C VAL A 143 -1.43 3.36 -7.88
N LEU A 144 -1.24 4.54 -7.32
CA LEU A 144 -0.11 5.43 -7.61
C LEU A 144 1.09 5.22 -6.68
N CYS A 145 1.00 4.25 -5.76
CA CYS A 145 2.06 3.98 -4.78
C CYS A 145 3.04 2.92 -5.29
N ASP A 146 4.26 2.97 -4.79
CA ASP A 146 5.30 1.97 -5.07
C ASP A 146 5.19 0.77 -4.12
N TRP A 147 4.57 0.96 -2.95
CA TRP A 147 4.42 -0.05 -1.90
C TRP A 147 3.19 0.22 -1.05
N ILE A 148 2.54 -0.86 -0.56
CA ILE A 148 1.39 -0.78 0.32
C ILE A 148 1.71 -1.49 1.64
N PHE A 149 1.52 -0.82 2.77
CA PHE A 149 1.42 -1.46 4.09
C PHE A 149 -0.06 -1.60 4.47
N LEU A 150 -0.50 -2.84 4.64
CA LEU A 150 -1.85 -3.15 5.10
C LEU A 150 -1.81 -3.49 6.59
N ALA A 151 -2.25 -2.56 7.41
CA ALA A 151 -2.37 -2.68 8.87
C ALA A 151 -3.83 -2.69 9.34
N ALA A 152 -4.79 -2.69 8.42
CA ALA A 152 -6.21 -2.83 8.73
C ALA A 152 -6.57 -4.29 9.06
N ASP A 153 -7.51 -4.48 9.97
CA ASP A 153 -7.99 -5.77 10.44
C ASP A 153 -9.22 -6.27 9.69
N SER A 154 -9.93 -5.39 8.95
CA SER A 154 -11.15 -5.74 8.23
C SER A 154 -10.90 -6.66 7.04
N HIS A 155 -11.79 -7.63 6.84
CA HIS A 155 -11.76 -8.52 5.66
C HIS A 155 -11.94 -7.75 4.35
N SER A 156 -12.73 -6.67 4.36
CA SER A 156 -12.91 -5.79 3.20
C SER A 156 -11.60 -5.15 2.78
N ALA A 157 -10.86 -4.53 3.71
CA ALA A 157 -9.57 -3.91 3.38
C ALA A 157 -8.56 -4.95 2.84
N ARG A 158 -8.53 -6.14 3.42
CA ARG A 158 -7.70 -7.25 2.92
C ARG A 158 -8.06 -7.64 1.51
N HIS A 159 -9.36 -7.73 1.21
CA HIS A 159 -9.84 -8.07 -0.13
C HIS A 159 -9.40 -7.04 -1.17
N TRP A 160 -9.65 -5.76 -0.91
CA TRP A 160 -9.34 -4.70 -1.86
C TRP A 160 -7.83 -4.50 -2.07
N VAL A 161 -7.03 -4.55 -1.01
CA VAL A 161 -5.57 -4.50 -1.15
C VAL A 161 -5.04 -5.73 -1.88
N ASN A 162 -5.59 -6.93 -1.60
CA ASN A 162 -5.22 -8.14 -2.33
C ASN A 162 -5.57 -8.04 -3.82
N ALA A 163 -6.74 -7.47 -4.16
CA ALA A 163 -7.10 -7.22 -5.55
C ALA A 163 -6.12 -6.24 -6.21
N ALA A 164 -5.81 -5.12 -5.56
CA ALA A 164 -4.86 -4.13 -6.06
C ALA A 164 -3.47 -4.74 -6.33
N VAL A 165 -2.95 -5.58 -5.43
CA VAL A 165 -1.66 -6.28 -5.60
C VAL A 165 -1.63 -7.10 -6.88
N HIS A 166 -2.70 -7.84 -7.18
CA HIS A 166 -2.71 -8.77 -8.31
C HIS A 166 -3.15 -8.13 -9.62
N GLU A 167 -4.02 -7.12 -9.57
CA GLU A 167 -4.54 -6.43 -10.76
C GLU A 167 -3.55 -5.39 -11.28
N PHE A 168 -2.94 -4.63 -10.37
CA PHE A 168 -2.00 -3.55 -10.72
C PHE A 168 -0.52 -3.93 -10.53
N LEU A 169 -0.23 -5.20 -10.19
CA LEU A 169 1.12 -5.74 -9.98
C LEU A 169 1.93 -4.98 -8.91
N MET A 170 1.25 -4.55 -7.86
CA MET A 170 1.85 -3.77 -6.79
C MET A 170 2.30 -4.67 -5.63
N PRO A 171 3.49 -4.44 -5.06
CA PRO A 171 3.89 -5.14 -3.85
C PRO A 171 3.18 -4.57 -2.62
N ALA A 172 2.83 -5.44 -1.67
CA ALA A 172 2.30 -5.03 -0.38
C ALA A 172 2.87 -5.86 0.76
N THR A 173 2.85 -5.30 1.95
CA THR A 173 3.13 -6.01 3.21
C THR A 173 1.92 -5.93 4.10
N GLN A 174 1.32 -7.07 4.42
CA GLN A 174 0.29 -7.14 5.46
C GLN A 174 0.98 -7.31 6.81
N VAL A 175 0.60 -6.47 7.77
CA VAL A 175 1.08 -6.53 9.16
C VAL A 175 -0.12 -6.64 10.07
N GLY A 176 -0.07 -7.58 11.02
CA GLY A 176 -1.16 -7.77 11.96
C GLY A 176 -0.68 -8.28 13.30
N VAL A 177 -1.43 -7.94 14.33
CA VAL A 177 -1.26 -8.45 15.69
C VAL A 177 -2.60 -9.02 16.16
N LYS A 178 -2.57 -10.21 16.73
CA LYS A 178 -3.72 -10.83 17.37
C LYS A 178 -3.37 -11.15 18.83
N ILE A 179 -4.10 -10.58 19.75
CA ILE A 179 -3.97 -10.83 21.16
C ILE A 179 -5.16 -11.74 21.56
N LEU A 180 -4.87 -12.90 22.08
CA LEU A 180 -5.90 -13.78 22.63
C LEU A 180 -6.17 -13.35 24.07
N VAL A 181 -7.45 -13.11 24.37
CA VAL A 181 -7.89 -12.76 25.72
C VAL A 181 -8.87 -13.85 26.15
N SER A 182 -8.66 -14.42 27.34
CA SER A 182 -9.57 -15.42 27.91
C SER A 182 -10.90 -14.77 28.32
N PRO A 183 -11.96 -15.55 28.54
CA PRO A 183 -13.23 -15.04 29.09
C PRO A 183 -13.07 -14.27 30.41
N ASP A 184 -12.07 -14.65 31.22
CA ASP A 184 -11.76 -14.01 32.50
C ASP A 184 -10.93 -12.73 32.37
N GLY A 185 -10.57 -12.33 31.14
CA GLY A 185 -9.82 -11.09 30.86
C GLY A 185 -8.31 -11.26 30.85
N ASP A 186 -7.78 -12.45 31.07
CA ASP A 186 -6.34 -12.70 31.03
C ASP A 186 -5.78 -12.66 29.62
N VAL A 187 -4.65 -12.01 29.45
CA VAL A 187 -3.93 -11.96 28.19
C VAL A 187 -3.19 -13.28 27.98
N GLY A 188 -3.60 -14.02 26.97
CA GLY A 188 -2.97 -15.26 26.54
C GLY A 188 -1.86 -15.04 25.53
N GLN A 189 -1.84 -15.83 24.46
CA GLN A 189 -0.82 -15.72 23.41
C GLN A 189 -0.99 -14.45 22.57
N ILE A 190 0.13 -13.83 22.25
CA ILE A 190 0.20 -12.70 21.30
C ILE A 190 0.82 -13.21 20.02
N HIS A 191 0.06 -13.15 18.94
CA HIS A 191 0.49 -13.55 17.61
C HIS A 191 0.76 -12.29 16.78
N THR A 192 1.93 -12.23 16.18
CA THR A 192 2.27 -11.21 15.18
C THR A 192 2.46 -11.87 13.83
N ALA A 193 2.05 -11.20 12.78
CA ALA A 193 2.25 -11.71 11.44
C ALA A 193 2.64 -10.58 10.49
N THR A 194 3.71 -10.81 9.75
CA THR A 194 4.12 -9.98 8.62
C THR A 194 4.16 -10.85 7.39
N ARG A 195 3.41 -10.45 6.36
CA ARG A 195 3.30 -11.20 5.11
C ARG A 195 3.59 -10.31 3.92
N LEU A 196 4.53 -10.74 3.10
CA LEU A 196 4.79 -10.13 1.81
C LEU A 196 3.74 -10.62 0.81
N LEU A 197 3.09 -9.69 0.14
CA LEU A 197 2.11 -9.94 -0.92
C LEU A 197 2.71 -9.40 -2.22
N VAL A 198 3.00 -10.29 -3.15
CA VAL A 198 3.53 -9.93 -4.46
C VAL A 198 2.84 -10.75 -5.54
N PRO A 199 2.69 -10.21 -6.75
CA PRO A 199 2.06 -10.94 -7.85
C PRO A 199 2.74 -12.29 -8.09
N GLY A 200 1.94 -13.35 -8.23
CA GLY A 200 2.42 -14.69 -8.59
C GLY A 200 2.94 -15.56 -7.43
N ILE A 201 3.11 -15.05 -6.21
CA ILE A 201 3.63 -15.87 -5.08
C ILE A 201 2.50 -16.44 -4.21
N GLY A 202 1.34 -15.82 -4.21
CA GLY A 202 0.18 -16.21 -3.43
C GLY A 202 -0.66 -15.01 -3.05
N CYS A 203 -1.87 -15.26 -2.63
CA CYS A 203 -2.80 -14.20 -2.28
C CYS A 203 -3.41 -14.46 -0.90
N MET A 204 -4.04 -13.43 -0.31
CA MET A 204 -4.67 -13.56 1.00
C MET A 204 -5.86 -14.54 1.00
N TRP A 205 -6.55 -14.70 -0.12
CA TRP A 205 -7.58 -15.71 -0.30
C TRP A 205 -7.02 -17.13 -0.20
N CYS A 206 -5.93 -17.41 -0.93
CA CYS A 206 -5.30 -18.72 -0.93
C CYS A 206 -4.75 -19.11 0.44
N ASN A 207 -4.44 -18.13 1.27
CA ASN A 207 -3.91 -18.30 2.62
C ASN A 207 -4.99 -18.27 3.71
N GLY A 208 -6.28 -18.19 3.34
CA GLY A 208 -7.39 -18.18 4.31
C GLY A 208 -7.46 -16.94 5.20
N LEU A 209 -6.92 -15.81 4.74
CA LEU A 209 -6.89 -14.56 5.51
C LEU A 209 -8.07 -13.62 5.20
N ILE A 210 -8.83 -13.95 4.19
CA ILE A 210 -10.07 -13.28 3.83
C ILE A 210 -11.17 -14.33 3.91
N ASP A 211 -12.16 -14.08 4.75
CA ASP A 211 -13.31 -14.95 4.94
C ASP A 211 -14.60 -14.10 4.89
N PRO A 212 -15.10 -13.76 3.71
CA PRO A 212 -16.38 -13.07 3.60
C PRO A 212 -17.53 -14.06 3.62
N PRO A 213 -18.64 -13.71 4.25
CA PRO A 213 -19.80 -14.58 4.39
C PRO A 213 -20.46 -15.04 3.09
N ASN A 214 -20.08 -14.49 1.94
CA ASN A 214 -20.57 -14.85 0.61
C ASN A 214 -19.46 -14.79 -0.45
N SER A 215 -18.34 -15.46 -0.23
CA SER A 215 -17.23 -15.44 -1.17
C SER A 215 -17.55 -16.17 -2.48
N PRO A 216 -17.36 -15.55 -3.65
CA PRO A 216 -17.22 -16.31 -4.88
C PRO A 216 -15.94 -17.16 -4.79
N SER A 217 -16.01 -18.35 -5.35
CA SER A 217 -15.00 -19.41 -5.36
C SER A 217 -13.56 -18.98 -5.07
N LYS A 218 -12.97 -19.63 -4.05
CA LYS A 218 -11.56 -19.49 -3.66
C LYS A 218 -10.68 -19.55 -4.91
N CYS A 219 -9.78 -18.57 -5.03
CA CYS A 219 -8.74 -18.59 -6.03
C CYS A 219 -7.99 -19.93 -5.90
N THR A 220 -8.11 -20.81 -6.87
CA THR A 220 -7.30 -22.03 -6.91
C THR A 220 -5.88 -21.62 -7.27
N PRO A 221 -4.88 -21.88 -6.41
CA PRO A 221 -3.50 -21.65 -6.76
C PRO A 221 -3.17 -22.45 -8.02
N ARG A 222 -2.59 -21.81 -9.02
CA ARG A 222 -1.95 -22.58 -10.09
C ARG A 222 -0.91 -23.48 -9.42
N PRO A 223 -0.92 -24.79 -9.69
CA PRO A 223 0.12 -25.66 -9.16
C PRO A 223 1.46 -25.16 -9.67
N ASN A 224 2.29 -24.69 -8.77
CA ASN A 224 3.62 -24.23 -9.08
C ASN A 224 4.47 -25.48 -9.30
N ALA A 225 4.74 -25.83 -10.55
CA ALA A 225 5.44 -27.05 -10.95
C ALA A 225 6.89 -27.16 -10.43
N ASN A 226 7.39 -26.15 -9.69
CA ASN A 226 8.80 -26.07 -9.27
C ASN A 226 8.99 -25.67 -7.78
N ARG A 227 8.11 -26.08 -6.86
CA ARG A 227 8.46 -26.01 -5.44
C ARG A 227 8.94 -27.39 -4.98
N PRO A 228 10.22 -27.57 -4.60
CA PRO A 228 10.59 -28.69 -3.76
C PRO A 228 9.82 -28.59 -2.45
N GLY A 229 9.21 -29.70 -2.06
CA GLY A 229 8.29 -29.80 -0.94
C GLY A 229 8.88 -29.24 0.34
N THR A 230 7.98 -28.77 1.11
CA THR A 230 7.88 -28.72 2.57
C THR A 230 7.51 -27.35 3.07
N SER A 231 6.29 -27.20 3.47
CA SER A 231 6.00 -26.44 4.66
C SER A 231 5.08 -27.27 5.51
N PRO A 232 5.40 -27.49 6.79
CA PRO A 232 4.55 -28.29 7.66
C PRO A 232 3.21 -27.59 7.85
N ALA A 233 2.14 -28.34 7.67
CA ALA A 233 0.80 -27.94 8.05
C ALA A 233 0.81 -27.58 9.55
N TYR A 234 0.42 -26.35 9.86
CA TYR A 234 0.08 -26.01 11.24
C TYR A 234 -1.16 -26.83 11.61
N PRO A 235 -1.12 -27.64 12.68
CA PRO A 235 -2.30 -28.35 13.13
C PRO A 235 -3.32 -27.34 13.64
N HIS A 236 -4.54 -27.44 13.13
CA HIS A 236 -5.68 -26.78 13.73
C HIS A 236 -5.94 -27.45 15.07
N PRO A 237 -6.07 -26.71 16.18
CA PRO A 237 -6.59 -27.29 17.41
C PRO A 237 -8.07 -27.62 17.20
N ALA A 238 -8.45 -28.81 17.64
CA ALA A 238 -9.81 -29.29 17.67
C ALA A 238 -10.71 -28.49 18.63
#